data_97d534064510d2dbc4d5e555b55d38ce
#
_entry.id   97d534064510d2dbc4d5e555b55d38ce
#
_cell.length_a   1.000
_cell.length_b   1.000
_cell.length_c   1.000
_cell.angle_alpha   90.00
_cell.angle_beta   90.00
_cell.angle_gamma   90.00
#
_symmetry.space_group_name_H-M   'P 1'
#
loop_
_entity.id
_entity.type
_entity.pdbx_description
1 polymer ?
#
loop_
_entity_poly.entity_id
_entity_poly.type
_entity_poly.pdbx_seq_one_letter_code
_entity_poly.pdbx_strand_id
1 'polypeptide(L)'
;MFKFLTKFFEGWIDIEGAYNQCDKAVSQLQAYKANPESFTGQKKEKFDLVVSDAIASANQFVDMEMEGERNWPGIFREMHKYLATIYFQQGLIDKAERHFLKLKEYGLVGERDYDEINE
;
A
#
# COMPACT_ATOMS: atom_id res chain seq x y z
N MET A 1 11.10 -14.11 17.89
CA MET A 1 11.42 -12.74 18.32
C MET A 1 12.65 -12.17 17.62
N PHE A 2 13.76 -12.89 17.55
CA PHE A 2 14.94 -12.41 16.82
C PHE A 2 14.66 -12.18 15.35
N LYS A 3 13.93 -13.09 14.73
CA LYS A 3 13.56 -12.98 13.31
C LYS A 3 12.73 -11.72 13.06
N PHE A 4 11.82 -11.42 14.00
CA PHE A 4 11.04 -10.20 13.93
C PHE A 4 11.89 -8.95 14.09
N LEU A 5 12.79 -8.94 15.07
CA LEU A 5 13.65 -7.77 15.28
C LEU A 5 14.51 -7.48 14.05
N THR A 6 15.04 -8.53 13.42
CA THR A 6 15.82 -8.36 12.19
C THR A 6 14.95 -7.76 11.09
N LYS A 7 13.76 -8.31 10.87
CA LYS A 7 12.81 -7.78 9.89
C LYS A 7 12.40 -6.35 10.25
N PHE A 8 12.19 -6.09 11.53
CA PHE A 8 11.81 -4.76 11.99
C PHE A 8 12.89 -3.72 11.67
N PHE A 9 14.14 -4.02 11.97
CA PHE A 9 15.22 -3.08 11.66
C PHE A 9 15.34 -2.84 10.17
N GLU A 10 15.24 -3.88 9.36
CA GLU A 10 15.23 -3.75 7.91
C GLU A 10 14.01 -2.94 7.46
N GLY A 11 12.83 -3.30 7.96
CA GLY A 11 11.59 -2.61 7.62
C GLY A 11 11.53 -1.20 8.18
N TRP A 12 12.09 -0.98 9.36
CA TRP A 12 12.08 0.34 9.99
C TRP A 12 12.97 1.33 9.27
N ILE A 13 14.13 0.86 8.82
CA ILE A 13 14.97 1.68 7.96
C ILE A 13 14.20 2.11 6.73
N ASP A 14 13.31 1.24 6.22
CA ASP A 14 12.56 1.46 5.00
C ASP A 14 11.12 1.94 5.19
N ILE A 15 10.66 2.15 6.43
CA ILE A 15 9.27 2.60 6.67
C ILE A 15 8.98 3.88 5.91
N GLU A 16 9.84 4.89 6.05
CA GLU A 16 9.66 6.14 5.34
C GLU A 16 9.77 5.92 3.84
N GLY A 17 10.74 5.11 3.41
CA GLY A 17 10.89 4.73 2.02
C GLY A 17 9.66 4.02 1.47
N ALA A 18 9.08 3.10 2.24
CA ALA A 18 7.86 2.40 1.85
C ALA A 18 6.69 3.35 1.71
N TYR A 19 6.50 4.27 2.66
CA TYR A 19 5.46 5.29 2.57
C TYR A 19 5.65 6.15 1.33
N ASN A 20 6.88 6.58 1.06
CA ASN A 20 7.18 7.40 -0.12
C ASN A 20 6.91 6.64 -1.42
N GLN A 21 7.25 5.36 -1.47
CA GLN A 21 6.96 4.50 -2.63
C GLN A 21 5.45 4.37 -2.84
N CYS A 22 4.70 4.17 -1.77
CA CYS A 22 3.25 4.05 -1.85
C CYS A 22 2.60 5.36 -2.28
N ASP A 23 3.04 6.49 -1.72
CA ASP A 23 2.53 7.80 -2.12
C ASP A 23 2.82 8.08 -3.59
N LYS A 24 4.01 7.73 -4.05
CA LYS A 24 4.39 7.89 -5.45
C LYS A 24 3.53 7.01 -6.36
N ALA A 25 3.29 5.76 -5.94
CA ALA A 25 2.44 4.85 -6.71
C ALA A 25 1.02 5.37 -6.84
N VAL A 26 0.43 5.86 -5.73
CA VAL A 26 -0.91 6.43 -5.75
C VAL A 26 -0.97 7.64 -6.67
N SER A 27 0.01 8.54 -6.58
CA SER A 27 0.08 9.73 -7.44
C SER A 27 0.18 9.35 -8.90
N GLN A 28 1.00 8.36 -9.23
CA GLN A 28 1.16 7.91 -10.62
C GLN A 28 -0.07 7.19 -11.14
N LEU A 29 -0.75 6.41 -10.29
CA LEU A 29 -2.01 5.78 -10.68
C LEU A 29 -3.08 6.82 -10.97
N GLN A 30 -3.15 7.89 -10.18
CA GLN A 30 -4.07 8.99 -10.43
C GLN A 30 -3.75 9.69 -11.75
N ALA A 31 -2.46 9.92 -12.01
CA ALA A 31 -2.03 10.53 -13.28
C ALA A 31 -2.35 9.63 -14.48
N TYR A 32 -2.14 8.32 -14.32
CA TYR A 32 -2.46 7.35 -15.38
C TYR A 32 -3.97 7.35 -15.67
N LYS A 33 -4.78 7.36 -14.61
CA LYS A 33 -6.23 7.39 -14.75
C LYS A 33 -6.71 8.65 -15.47
N ALA A 34 -6.07 9.79 -15.18
CA ALA A 34 -6.42 11.07 -15.80
C ALA A 34 -5.98 11.13 -17.28
N ASN A 35 -4.84 10.52 -17.63
CA ASN A 35 -4.32 10.57 -18.99
C ASN A 35 -3.49 9.31 -19.30
N PRO A 36 -4.16 8.16 -19.52
CA PRO A 36 -3.42 6.91 -19.79
C PRO A 36 -2.59 6.97 -21.08
N GLU A 37 -2.99 7.79 -22.02
CA GLU A 37 -2.30 7.91 -23.31
C GLU A 37 -0.89 8.45 -23.19
N SER A 38 -0.59 9.20 -22.12
CA SER A 38 0.75 9.73 -21.89
C SER A 38 1.75 8.68 -21.38
N PHE A 39 1.25 7.52 -20.94
CA PHE A 39 2.07 6.44 -20.36
C PHE A 39 2.41 5.42 -21.44
N THR A 40 3.46 5.69 -22.21
CA THR A 40 3.91 4.80 -23.27
C THR A 40 5.40 4.52 -23.12
N GLY A 41 5.89 3.43 -23.73
CA GLY A 41 7.30 3.07 -23.76
C GLY A 41 7.92 2.98 -22.36
N GLN A 42 9.07 3.64 -22.18
CA GLN A 42 9.82 3.64 -20.93
C GLN A 42 9.02 4.22 -19.76
N LYS A 43 8.18 5.21 -20.03
CA LYS A 43 7.35 5.81 -19.00
C LYS A 43 6.37 4.79 -18.42
N LYS A 44 5.79 3.95 -19.28
CA LYS A 44 4.88 2.88 -18.82
C LYS A 44 5.65 1.82 -18.04
N GLU A 45 6.84 1.45 -18.48
CA GLU A 45 7.67 0.49 -17.77
C GLU A 45 8.04 0.99 -16.37
N LYS A 46 8.44 2.26 -16.26
CA LYS A 46 8.74 2.88 -14.96
C LYS A 46 7.53 2.94 -14.06
N PHE A 47 6.38 3.27 -14.64
CA PHE A 47 5.10 3.28 -13.91
C PHE A 47 4.80 1.90 -13.33
N ASP A 48 4.91 0.85 -14.15
CA ASP A 48 4.64 -0.52 -13.69
C ASP A 48 5.58 -0.91 -12.55
N LEU A 49 6.86 -0.53 -12.63
CA LEU A 49 7.83 -0.81 -11.57
C LEU A 49 7.51 -0.05 -10.28
N VAL A 50 7.15 1.22 -10.38
CA VAL A 50 6.79 2.02 -9.21
C VAL A 50 5.63 1.38 -8.47
N VAL A 51 4.60 0.95 -9.19
CA VAL A 51 3.42 0.33 -8.59
C VAL A 51 3.77 -1.03 -7.98
N SER A 52 4.50 -1.89 -8.71
CA SER A 52 4.85 -3.21 -8.20
C SER A 52 5.79 -3.14 -7.00
N ASP A 53 6.74 -2.22 -6.99
CA ASP A 53 7.66 -2.02 -5.87
C ASP A 53 6.91 -1.55 -4.63
N ALA A 54 5.95 -0.64 -4.80
CA ALA A 54 5.12 -0.16 -3.69
C ALA A 54 4.30 -1.29 -3.08
N ILE A 55 3.68 -2.12 -3.94
CA ILE A 55 2.90 -3.26 -3.48
C ILE A 55 3.79 -4.24 -2.70
N ALA A 56 4.98 -4.53 -3.21
CA ALA A 56 5.91 -5.43 -2.54
C ALA A 56 6.35 -4.89 -1.18
N SER A 57 6.67 -3.59 -1.12
CA SER A 57 7.07 -2.95 0.13
C SER A 57 5.95 -2.98 1.18
N ALA A 58 4.73 -2.65 0.77
CA ALA A 58 3.58 -2.67 1.68
C ALA A 58 3.28 -4.09 2.17
N ASN A 59 3.40 -5.09 1.29
CA ASN A 59 3.16 -6.49 1.67
C ASN A 59 4.18 -7.03 2.66
N GLN A 60 5.41 -6.51 2.68
CA GLN A 60 6.38 -6.90 3.70
C GLN A 60 5.85 -6.62 5.11
N PHE A 61 5.19 -5.47 5.29
CA PHE A 61 4.61 -5.12 6.59
C PHE A 61 3.37 -5.95 6.90
N VAL A 62 2.55 -6.22 5.89
CA VAL A 62 1.37 -7.07 6.05
C VAL A 62 1.79 -8.49 6.47
N ASP A 63 2.87 -9.02 5.88
CA ASP A 63 3.39 -10.32 6.25
C ASP A 63 3.88 -10.35 7.69
N MET A 64 4.51 -9.28 8.17
CA MET A 64 4.91 -9.15 9.57
C MET A 64 3.70 -9.19 10.51
N GLU A 65 2.62 -8.52 10.13
CA GLU A 65 1.36 -8.57 10.88
C GLU A 65 0.83 -10.00 10.98
N MET A 66 0.86 -10.72 9.86
CA MET A 66 0.40 -12.11 9.81
C MET A 66 1.26 -13.05 10.66
N GLU A 67 2.53 -12.72 10.84
CA GLU A 67 3.43 -13.47 11.72
C GLU A 67 3.17 -13.18 13.21
N GLY A 68 2.18 -12.37 13.53
CA GLY A 68 1.79 -12.07 14.91
C GLY A 68 2.38 -10.80 15.50
N GLU A 69 3.02 -10.00 14.69
CA GLU A 69 3.68 -8.78 15.14
C GLU A 69 2.69 -7.61 15.12
N ARG A 70 1.86 -7.54 16.15
CA ARG A 70 0.77 -6.55 16.21
C ARG A 70 1.09 -5.34 17.09
N ASN A 71 2.37 -5.10 17.36
CA ASN A 71 2.77 -4.01 18.24
C ASN A 71 2.72 -2.63 17.58
N TRP A 72 2.51 -2.59 16.25
CA TRP A 72 2.46 -1.32 15.52
C TRP A 72 1.23 -1.25 14.63
N PRO A 73 0.04 -1.19 15.25
CA PRO A 73 -1.21 -1.15 14.47
C PRO A 73 -1.29 0.04 13.51
N GLY A 74 -0.65 1.16 13.85
CA GLY A 74 -0.64 2.33 12.99
C GLY A 74 0.06 2.08 11.65
N ILE A 75 1.19 1.35 11.67
CA ILE A 75 1.92 1.02 10.45
C ILE A 75 1.11 0.06 9.60
N PHE A 76 0.57 -1.00 10.20
CA PHE A 76 -0.22 -1.99 9.49
C PHE A 76 -1.48 -1.36 8.89
N ARG A 77 -2.14 -0.48 9.65
CA ARG A 77 -3.28 0.27 9.17
C ARG A 77 -2.93 1.06 7.90
N GLU A 78 -1.84 1.81 7.95
CA GLU A 78 -1.44 2.62 6.79
C GLU A 78 -1.09 1.75 5.59
N MET A 79 -0.44 0.62 5.79
CA MET A 79 -0.11 -0.29 4.69
C MET A 79 -1.35 -0.90 4.07
N HIS A 80 -2.32 -1.32 4.87
CA HIS A 80 -3.59 -1.80 4.34
C HIS A 80 -4.33 -0.72 3.57
N LYS A 81 -4.29 0.52 4.05
CA LYS A 81 -4.92 1.65 3.37
C LYS A 81 -4.25 1.90 2.00
N TYR A 82 -2.93 1.89 1.95
CA TYR A 82 -2.21 2.04 0.68
C TYR A 82 -2.55 0.92 -0.28
N LEU A 83 -2.53 -0.33 0.18
CA LEU A 83 -2.85 -1.47 -0.68
C LEU A 83 -4.28 -1.41 -1.18
N ALA A 84 -5.24 -1.07 -0.32
CA ALA A 84 -6.62 -0.91 -0.73
C ALA A 84 -6.74 0.17 -1.82
N THR A 85 -6.06 1.31 -1.64
CA THR A 85 -6.08 2.41 -2.60
C THR A 85 -5.45 1.99 -3.93
N ILE A 86 -4.26 1.38 -3.87
CA ILE A 86 -3.53 0.98 -5.07
C ILE A 86 -4.35 -0.05 -5.87
N TYR A 87 -4.84 -1.10 -5.20
CA TYR A 87 -5.62 -2.13 -5.87
C TYR A 87 -6.93 -1.58 -6.44
N PHE A 88 -7.59 -0.68 -5.70
CA PHE A 88 -8.81 -0.05 -6.20
C PHE A 88 -8.52 0.76 -7.48
N GLN A 89 -7.45 1.54 -7.48
CA GLN A 89 -7.06 2.34 -8.65
C GLN A 89 -6.68 1.46 -9.84
N GLN A 90 -6.20 0.24 -9.58
CA GLN A 90 -5.91 -0.72 -10.65
C GLN A 90 -7.15 -1.47 -11.15
N GLY A 91 -8.30 -1.27 -10.51
CA GLY A 91 -9.52 -2.01 -10.83
C GLY A 91 -9.58 -3.40 -10.20
N LEU A 92 -8.66 -3.72 -9.30
CA LEU A 92 -8.62 -5.02 -8.61
C LEU A 92 -9.47 -4.94 -7.34
N ILE A 93 -10.78 -4.88 -7.53
CA ILE A 93 -11.75 -4.55 -6.49
C ILE A 93 -11.74 -5.59 -5.35
N ASP A 94 -11.66 -6.87 -5.68
CA ASP A 94 -11.65 -7.93 -4.66
C ASP A 94 -10.44 -7.80 -3.71
N LYS A 95 -9.27 -7.52 -4.27
CA LYS A 95 -8.06 -7.33 -3.47
C LYS A 95 -8.15 -6.07 -2.62
N ALA A 96 -8.68 -4.98 -3.18
CA ALA A 96 -8.88 -3.73 -2.46
C ALA A 96 -9.81 -3.96 -1.27
N GLU A 97 -10.90 -4.69 -1.49
CA GLU A 97 -11.91 -4.97 -0.46
C GLU A 97 -11.33 -5.76 0.71
N ARG A 98 -10.45 -6.72 0.44
CA ARG A 98 -9.79 -7.50 1.51
C ARG A 98 -9.01 -6.59 2.46
N HIS A 99 -8.26 -5.65 1.92
CA HIS A 99 -7.48 -4.73 2.74
C HIS A 99 -8.39 -3.71 3.44
N PHE A 100 -9.48 -3.31 2.80
CA PHE A 100 -10.47 -2.43 3.42
C PHE A 100 -11.13 -3.11 4.63
N LEU A 101 -11.44 -4.41 4.52
CA LEU A 101 -12.00 -5.17 5.64
C LEU A 101 -11.03 -5.24 6.81
N LYS A 102 -9.73 -5.33 6.53
CA LYS A 102 -8.71 -5.28 7.58
C LYS A 102 -8.71 -3.95 8.31
N LEU A 103 -8.91 -2.85 7.60
CA LEU A 103 -9.02 -1.54 8.22
C LEU A 103 -10.20 -1.48 9.19
N LYS A 104 -11.32 -2.09 8.82
CA LYS A 104 -12.49 -2.18 9.71
C LYS A 104 -12.17 -2.94 10.98
N GLU A 105 -11.39 -4.02 10.90
CA GLU A 105 -10.97 -4.78 12.07
C GLU A 105 -10.18 -3.93 13.06
N TYR A 106 -9.41 -2.96 12.57
CA TYR A 106 -8.69 -2.03 13.44
C TYR A 106 -9.60 -0.97 14.07
N GLY A 107 -10.87 -0.90 13.65
CA GLY A 107 -11.81 0.10 14.16
C GLY A 107 -11.43 1.52 13.78
N LEU A 108 -10.59 1.68 12.75
CA LEU A 108 -10.03 2.97 12.35
C LEU A 108 -10.61 3.51 11.05
N VAL A 109 -11.60 2.83 10.49
CA VAL A 109 -12.22 3.23 9.23
C VAL A 109 -13.38 4.16 9.54
N GLY A 110 -13.25 5.41 9.12
CA GLY A 110 -14.32 6.36 9.08
C GLY A 110 -14.76 6.59 7.65
N GLU A 111 -15.80 7.38 7.49
CA GLU A 111 -16.31 7.78 6.19
C GLU A 111 -15.23 8.42 5.33
N ARG A 112 -14.37 9.23 5.95
CA ARG A 112 -13.27 9.90 5.28
C ARG A 112 -12.26 8.91 4.68
N ASP A 113 -11.92 7.85 5.42
CA ASP A 113 -10.99 6.83 4.93
C ASP A 113 -11.57 6.13 3.71
N TYR A 114 -12.86 5.83 3.74
CA TYR A 114 -13.54 5.23 2.61
C TYR A 114 -13.50 6.14 1.38
N ASP A 115 -13.75 7.42 1.56
CA ASP A 115 -13.73 8.39 0.47
C ASP A 115 -12.34 8.51 -0.15
N GLU A 116 -11.29 8.53 0.67
CA GLU A 116 -9.91 8.58 0.20
C GLU A 116 -9.55 7.36 -0.64
N ILE A 117 -10.00 6.17 -0.26
CA ILE A 117 -9.73 4.93 -1.00
C ILE A 117 -10.45 4.95 -2.35
N ASN A 118 -11.66 5.47 -2.39
CA ASN A 118 -12.50 5.46 -3.58
C ASN A 118 -12.22 6.62 -4.56
N GLU A 119 -11.41 7.57 -4.17
CA GLU A 119 -10.98 8.62 -5.07
C GLU A 119 -10.00 8.08 -6.11
#